data_e2cdd2a7c5ae41a3efb1129a71751e3a
#
_entry.id   e2cdd2a7c5ae41a3efb1129a71751e3a
#
_cell.length_a   1.000
_cell.length_b   1.000
_cell.length_c   1.000
_cell.angle_alpha   90.00
_cell.angle_beta   90.00
_cell.angle_gamma   90.00
#
_symmetry.space_group_name_H-M   'P 1'
#
loop_
_entity.id
_entity.type
_entity.pdbx_description
1 polymer ?
#
loop_
_entity_poly.entity_id
_entity_poly.type
_entity_poly.pdbx_seq_one_letter_code
_entity_poly.pdbx_strand_id
1 'polypeptide(L)'
;HLTISEPMGVDAVRQFCGDPAIEREYGVKTIVLRKYHLGSKQAEALLEEAADPSAAYGLLTFYRTEAMQPVKGIEVALTGPSGATMVRGRFYIRAWVPPASQVSENDLRALLIYVGGTGPSPEDAASLPPPLPSSGLIAHSEKYLLGLEAARRILPNFRTDLMGFSQSAEAQVGSYLVGENRATVLALHYPTPQMARVRYGAMESMLGINQDKGRDSIYGRRTGSVAILILD
;
A
#
# COMPACT_ATOMS: atom_id res chain seq x y z
N HIS A 1 -23.97 12.30 -15.65
CA HIS A 1 -24.71 12.34 -14.37
C HIS A 1 -23.86 11.68 -13.29
N LEU A 2 -23.77 12.32 -12.12
CA LEU A 2 -23.03 11.84 -10.94
C LEU A 2 -24.03 11.57 -9.83
N THR A 3 -23.94 10.38 -9.22
CA THR A 3 -24.65 10.04 -7.97
C THR A 3 -23.61 9.77 -6.89
N ILE A 4 -23.79 10.36 -5.72
CA ILE A 4 -22.91 10.20 -4.56
C ILE A 4 -23.71 9.51 -3.46
N SER A 5 -23.18 8.43 -2.88
CA SER A 5 -23.80 7.78 -1.73
C SER A 5 -23.64 8.65 -0.48
N GLU A 6 -24.50 8.45 0.50
CA GLU A 6 -24.19 8.87 1.87
C GLU A 6 -22.89 8.20 2.33
N PRO A 7 -22.10 8.85 3.20
CA PRO A 7 -20.93 8.22 3.79
C PRO A 7 -21.30 6.92 4.50
N MET A 8 -20.56 5.87 4.20
CA MET A 8 -20.73 4.54 4.81
C MET A 8 -19.59 4.29 5.80
N GLY A 9 -19.86 3.55 6.86
CA GLY A 9 -18.79 3.11 7.77
C GLY A 9 -17.79 2.18 7.06
N VAL A 10 -16.56 2.13 7.56
CA VAL A 10 -15.46 1.37 6.97
C VAL A 10 -15.77 -0.12 6.73
N ASP A 11 -16.66 -0.73 7.52
CA ASP A 11 -17.07 -2.14 7.32
C ASP A 11 -17.74 -2.40 5.97
N ALA A 12 -18.33 -1.38 5.36
CA ALA A 12 -18.94 -1.48 4.05
C ALA A 12 -17.92 -1.73 2.91
N VAL A 13 -16.63 -1.51 3.17
CA VAL A 13 -15.56 -1.76 2.18
C VAL A 13 -15.52 -3.22 1.70
N ARG A 14 -16.02 -4.17 2.52
CA ARG A 14 -16.15 -5.59 2.14
C ARG A 14 -16.99 -5.79 0.88
N GLN A 15 -17.99 -4.95 0.64
CA GLN A 15 -18.84 -5.00 -0.56
C GLN A 15 -18.05 -4.63 -1.83
N PHE A 16 -16.89 -4.03 -1.66
CA PHE A 16 -15.99 -3.54 -2.72
C PHE A 16 -14.63 -4.22 -2.70
N CYS A 17 -14.56 -5.47 -2.21
CA CYS A 17 -13.34 -6.27 -2.13
C CYS A 17 -12.21 -5.65 -1.27
N GLY A 18 -12.54 -4.79 -0.30
CA GLY A 18 -11.61 -4.27 0.68
C GLY A 18 -11.61 -5.07 1.98
N ASP A 19 -10.58 -4.88 2.80
CA ASP A 19 -10.45 -5.48 4.13
C ASP A 19 -10.59 -4.40 5.22
N PRO A 20 -11.70 -4.38 6.00
CA PRO A 20 -11.91 -3.35 7.02
C PRO A 20 -10.81 -3.29 8.09
N ALA A 21 -10.09 -4.37 8.35
CA ALA A 21 -8.99 -4.36 9.31
C ALA A 21 -7.80 -3.55 8.76
N ILE A 22 -7.51 -3.73 7.48
CA ILE A 22 -6.49 -2.96 6.77
C ILE A 22 -6.90 -1.48 6.68
N GLU A 23 -8.12 -1.20 6.22
CA GLU A 23 -8.60 0.18 6.08
C GLU A 23 -8.54 0.93 7.42
N ARG A 24 -8.94 0.30 8.53
CA ARG A 24 -8.82 0.91 9.87
C ARG A 24 -7.39 1.14 10.29
N GLU A 25 -6.48 0.23 9.97
CA GLU A 25 -5.05 0.37 10.28
C GLU A 25 -4.44 1.59 9.59
N TYR A 26 -4.89 1.90 8.37
CA TYR A 26 -4.51 3.12 7.65
C TYR A 26 -5.39 4.33 7.97
N GLY A 27 -6.27 4.21 8.96
CA GLY A 27 -7.05 5.32 9.51
C GLY A 27 -8.34 5.65 8.78
N VAL A 28 -8.79 4.82 7.83
CA VAL A 28 -10.07 5.00 7.16
C VAL A 28 -11.21 4.76 8.14
N LYS A 29 -12.11 5.73 8.24
CA LYS A 29 -13.31 5.68 9.10
C LYS A 29 -14.58 5.54 8.29
N THR A 30 -14.63 6.27 7.19
CA THR A 30 -15.78 6.33 6.29
C THR A 30 -15.34 6.20 4.85
N ILE A 31 -16.24 5.69 4.02
CA ILE A 31 -16.05 5.55 2.59
C ILE A 31 -17.23 6.16 1.85
N VAL A 32 -17.01 6.66 0.63
CA VAL A 32 -18.03 7.25 -0.22
C VAL A 32 -17.99 6.60 -1.60
N LEU A 33 -19.13 6.06 -2.05
CA LEU A 33 -19.27 5.54 -3.40
C LEU A 33 -19.80 6.62 -4.33
N ARG A 34 -19.12 6.85 -5.45
CA ARG A 34 -19.56 7.73 -6.54
C ARG A 34 -19.85 6.90 -7.77
N LYS A 35 -21.04 7.09 -8.35
CA LYS A 35 -21.47 6.46 -9.59
C LYS A 35 -21.50 7.49 -10.70
N TYR A 36 -20.82 7.19 -11.78
CA TYR A 36 -20.69 8.06 -12.95
C TYR A 36 -21.41 7.46 -14.14
N HIS A 37 -22.21 8.29 -14.79
CA HIS A 37 -22.91 7.93 -16.03
C HIS A 37 -22.33 8.77 -17.17
N LEU A 38 -21.74 8.11 -18.15
CA LEU A 38 -21.12 8.69 -19.35
C LEU A 38 -21.88 8.21 -20.58
N GLY A 39 -23.07 8.81 -20.87
CA GLY A 39 -24.00 8.28 -21.85
C GLY A 39 -24.59 6.94 -21.40
N SER A 40 -24.43 5.90 -22.21
CA SER A 40 -24.81 4.52 -21.86
C SER A 40 -23.79 3.79 -20.98
N LYS A 41 -22.60 4.36 -20.77
CA LYS A 41 -21.53 3.77 -19.97
C LYS A 41 -21.69 4.14 -18.50
N GLN A 42 -21.33 3.21 -17.62
CA GLN A 42 -21.32 3.43 -16.18
C GLN A 42 -19.94 3.10 -15.62
N ALA A 43 -19.49 3.89 -14.65
CA ALA A 43 -18.30 3.62 -13.87
C ALA A 43 -18.55 3.99 -12.40
N GLU A 44 -17.87 3.32 -11.51
CA GLU A 44 -17.98 3.56 -10.08
C GLU A 44 -16.60 3.89 -9.50
N ALA A 45 -16.56 4.77 -8.52
CA ALA A 45 -15.35 5.08 -7.76
C ALA A 45 -15.66 5.07 -6.26
N LEU A 46 -14.87 4.35 -5.51
CA LEU A 46 -14.88 4.35 -4.05
C LEU A 46 -13.76 5.28 -3.56
N LEU A 47 -14.14 6.22 -2.71
CA LEU A 47 -13.23 7.18 -2.09
C LEU A 47 -13.07 6.80 -0.62
N GLU A 48 -11.85 6.62 -0.19
CA GLU A 48 -11.46 6.22 1.15
C GLU A 48 -10.52 7.29 1.70
N GLU A 49 -10.95 8.00 2.75
CA GLU A 49 -10.14 9.02 3.40
C GLU A 49 -9.27 8.38 4.47
N ALA A 50 -7.97 8.22 4.19
CA ALA A 50 -6.97 7.70 5.12
C ALA A 50 -6.54 8.76 6.15
N ALA A 51 -5.73 8.35 7.14
CA ALA A 51 -5.24 9.25 8.19
C ALA A 51 -4.46 10.45 7.63
N ASP A 52 -3.61 10.18 6.63
CA ASP A 52 -2.74 11.15 5.97
C ASP A 52 -2.35 10.66 4.56
N PRO A 53 -1.62 11.45 3.76
CA PRO A 53 -1.19 11.03 2.42
C PRO A 53 -0.30 9.78 2.40
N SER A 54 0.53 9.55 3.43
CA SER A 54 1.38 8.37 3.52
C SER A 54 0.55 7.10 3.76
N ALA A 55 -0.49 7.21 4.59
CA ALA A 55 -1.46 6.13 4.82
C ALA A 55 -2.25 5.80 3.53
N ALA A 56 -2.68 6.81 2.77
CA ALA A 56 -3.34 6.61 1.47
C ALA A 56 -2.40 5.90 0.46
N TYR A 57 -1.13 6.30 0.43
CA TYR A 57 -0.11 5.60 -0.37
C TYR A 57 0.10 4.15 0.10
N GLY A 58 0.08 3.92 1.41
CA GLY A 58 0.14 2.58 2.00
C GLY A 58 -0.99 1.68 1.52
N LEU A 59 -2.24 2.17 1.51
CA LEU A 59 -3.40 1.45 0.96
C LEU A 59 -3.21 1.12 -0.53
N LEU A 60 -2.78 2.09 -1.34
CA LEU A 60 -2.50 1.84 -2.75
C LEU A 60 -1.46 0.74 -2.91
N THR A 61 -0.34 0.79 -2.19
CA THR A 61 0.72 -0.22 -2.30
C THR A 61 0.25 -1.57 -1.77
N PHE A 62 -0.59 -1.62 -0.72
CA PHE A 62 -1.15 -2.86 -0.17
C PHE A 62 -1.99 -3.59 -1.21
N TYR A 63 -2.92 -2.89 -1.87
CA TYR A 63 -3.82 -3.49 -2.88
C TYR A 63 -3.19 -3.62 -4.28
N ARG A 64 -2.09 -2.95 -4.54
CA ARG A 64 -1.35 -3.06 -5.80
C ARG A 64 -0.85 -4.47 -6.05
N THR A 65 -0.98 -4.94 -7.28
CA THR A 65 -0.42 -6.22 -7.76
C THR A 65 0.65 -5.97 -8.83
N GLU A 66 1.50 -6.97 -9.05
CA GLU A 66 2.56 -6.91 -10.08
C GLU A 66 1.99 -6.74 -11.51
N ALA A 67 0.74 -7.16 -11.73
CA ALA A 67 0.06 -7.03 -13.03
C ALA A 67 -0.45 -5.62 -13.35
N MET A 68 -0.53 -4.74 -12.35
CA MET A 68 -1.00 -3.36 -12.56
C MET A 68 0.06 -2.53 -13.27
N GLN A 69 -0.37 -1.56 -14.09
CA GLN A 69 0.48 -0.67 -14.86
C GLN A 69 0.25 0.79 -14.47
N PRO A 70 1.29 1.64 -14.50
CA PRO A 70 1.15 3.07 -14.26
C PRO A 70 0.20 3.74 -15.26
N VAL A 71 -0.64 4.65 -14.78
CA VAL A 71 -1.50 5.47 -15.65
C VAL A 71 -0.71 6.67 -16.14
N LYS A 72 -0.52 6.76 -17.44
CA LYS A 72 0.25 7.87 -18.05
C LYS A 72 -0.35 9.23 -17.70
N GLY A 73 0.48 10.12 -17.13
CA GLY A 73 0.10 11.49 -16.80
C GLY A 73 -0.64 11.65 -15.45
N ILE A 74 -0.69 10.61 -14.62
CA ILE A 74 -1.13 10.68 -13.23
C ILE A 74 -0.03 10.04 -12.37
N GLU A 75 0.54 10.82 -11.46
CA GLU A 75 1.78 10.45 -10.75
C GLU A 75 1.63 9.18 -9.90
N VAL A 76 0.55 9.06 -9.14
CA VAL A 76 0.32 7.92 -8.25
C VAL A 76 -1.01 7.25 -8.62
N ALA A 77 -1.03 6.66 -9.81
CA ALA A 77 -2.19 5.93 -10.31
C ALA A 77 -1.77 4.68 -11.09
N LEU A 78 -2.57 3.64 -10.94
CA LEU A 78 -2.35 2.33 -11.55
C LEU A 78 -3.65 1.83 -12.20
N THR A 79 -3.53 1.09 -13.28
CA THR A 79 -4.64 0.39 -13.92
C THR A 79 -4.34 -1.11 -14.01
N GLY A 80 -5.37 -1.93 -13.95
CA GLY A 80 -5.31 -3.38 -14.05
C GLY A 80 -6.61 -3.97 -14.57
N PRO A 81 -6.70 -5.30 -14.69
CA PRO A 81 -7.88 -5.98 -15.27
C PRO A 81 -9.20 -5.67 -14.57
N SER A 82 -9.16 -5.39 -13.28
CA SER A 82 -10.35 -5.15 -12.43
C SER A 82 -10.70 -3.68 -12.25
N GLY A 83 -9.92 -2.76 -12.81
CA GLY A 83 -10.16 -1.33 -12.66
C GLY A 83 -8.88 -0.51 -12.52
N ALA A 84 -9.00 0.65 -11.93
CA ALA A 84 -7.90 1.57 -11.72
C ALA A 84 -7.90 2.08 -10.27
N THR A 85 -6.75 2.50 -9.79
CA THR A 85 -6.58 3.04 -8.44
C THR A 85 -5.64 4.23 -8.47
N MET A 86 -5.83 5.18 -7.56
CA MET A 86 -4.95 6.33 -7.41
C MET A 86 -4.92 6.84 -5.97
N VAL A 87 -3.89 7.61 -5.66
CA VAL A 87 -3.81 8.41 -4.44
C VAL A 87 -3.85 9.89 -4.81
N ARG A 88 -4.61 10.66 -4.06
CA ARG A 88 -4.65 12.11 -4.14
C ARG A 88 -4.71 12.70 -2.73
N GLY A 89 -3.60 13.28 -2.25
CA GLY A 89 -3.48 13.67 -0.86
C GLY A 89 -3.77 12.48 0.05
N ARG A 90 -4.66 12.65 1.03
CA ARG A 90 -5.09 11.58 1.94
C ARG A 90 -6.15 10.63 1.37
N PHE A 91 -6.58 10.81 0.12
CA PHE A 91 -7.60 9.96 -0.48
C PHE A 91 -6.98 8.81 -1.27
N TYR A 92 -7.34 7.59 -0.91
CA TYR A 92 -7.18 6.40 -1.73
C TYR A 92 -8.45 6.19 -2.53
N ILE A 93 -8.34 6.08 -3.84
CA ILE A 93 -9.47 6.04 -4.77
C ILE A 93 -9.36 4.77 -5.61
N ARG A 94 -10.41 3.95 -5.59
CA ARG A 94 -10.55 2.79 -6.46
C ARG A 94 -11.67 3.04 -7.45
N ALA A 95 -11.42 2.83 -8.73
CA ALA A 95 -12.41 3.00 -9.79
C ALA A 95 -12.54 1.70 -10.59
N TRP A 96 -13.77 1.31 -10.88
CA TRP A 96 -14.06 0.12 -11.68
C TRP A 96 -15.28 0.34 -12.56
N VAL A 97 -15.47 -0.60 -13.48
CA VAL A 97 -16.57 -0.62 -14.42
C VAL A 97 -17.47 -1.79 -14.08
N PRO A 98 -18.77 -1.59 -13.87
CA PRO A 98 -19.72 -2.69 -13.76
C PRO A 98 -19.64 -3.64 -14.98
N PRO A 99 -19.80 -4.96 -14.80
CA PRO A 99 -19.60 -5.95 -15.87
C PRO A 99 -20.45 -5.71 -17.14
N ALA A 100 -21.59 -5.04 -16.99
CA ALA A 100 -22.49 -4.71 -18.11
C ALA A 100 -22.05 -3.48 -18.93
N SER A 101 -21.03 -2.76 -18.51
CA SER A 101 -20.59 -1.51 -19.15
C SER A 101 -19.31 -1.70 -19.92
N GLN A 102 -19.30 -1.33 -21.20
CA GLN A 102 -18.10 -1.30 -22.03
C GLN A 102 -17.38 0.05 -21.85
N VAL A 103 -16.48 0.13 -20.90
CA VAL A 103 -15.65 1.32 -20.64
C VAL A 103 -14.21 1.00 -21.03
N SER A 104 -13.58 1.88 -21.78
CA SER A 104 -12.19 1.72 -22.20
C SER A 104 -11.22 2.16 -21.09
N GLU A 105 -9.96 1.77 -21.20
CA GLU A 105 -8.89 2.27 -20.34
C GLU A 105 -8.79 3.81 -20.38
N ASN A 106 -9.02 4.40 -21.55
CA ASN A 106 -9.06 5.86 -21.68
C ASN A 106 -10.22 6.51 -20.89
N ASP A 107 -11.38 5.85 -20.84
CA ASP A 107 -12.50 6.33 -20.03
C ASP A 107 -12.18 6.25 -18.52
N LEU A 108 -11.55 5.16 -18.06
CA LEU A 108 -11.08 5.03 -16.67
C LEU A 108 -10.03 6.08 -16.33
N ARG A 109 -9.09 6.32 -17.24
CA ARG A 109 -8.09 7.38 -17.07
C ARG A 109 -8.75 8.76 -16.99
N ALA A 110 -9.71 9.06 -17.85
CA ALA A 110 -10.45 10.31 -17.81
C ALA A 110 -11.25 10.46 -16.49
N LEU A 111 -11.83 9.36 -16.01
CA LEU A 111 -12.50 9.33 -14.70
C LEU A 111 -11.53 9.63 -13.56
N LEU A 112 -10.35 9.01 -13.53
CA LEU A 112 -9.34 9.29 -12.50
C LEU A 112 -8.90 10.75 -12.52
N ILE A 113 -8.67 11.33 -13.69
CA ILE A 113 -8.34 12.76 -13.84
C ILE A 113 -9.47 13.63 -13.31
N TYR A 114 -10.71 13.31 -13.65
CA TYR A 114 -11.88 14.04 -13.18
C TYR A 114 -12.03 13.97 -11.63
N VAL A 115 -11.89 12.78 -11.06
CA VAL A 115 -11.99 12.56 -9.61
C VAL A 115 -10.80 13.21 -8.89
N GLY A 116 -9.59 13.04 -9.40
CA GLY A 116 -8.36 13.59 -8.83
C GLY A 116 -8.26 15.11 -8.95
N GLY A 117 -8.82 15.72 -10.00
CA GLY A 117 -8.85 17.17 -10.15
C GLY A 117 -9.68 17.91 -9.09
N THR A 118 -10.53 17.18 -8.36
CA THR A 118 -11.30 17.68 -7.21
C THR A 118 -10.64 17.38 -5.85
N GLY A 119 -9.45 16.78 -5.85
CA GLY A 119 -8.72 16.40 -4.64
C GLY A 119 -7.87 17.52 -4.04
N PRO A 120 -7.25 17.26 -2.88
CA PRO A 120 -6.43 18.22 -2.16
C PRO A 120 -5.20 18.70 -2.96
N SER A 121 -4.59 19.78 -2.49
CA SER A 121 -3.44 20.45 -3.08
C SER A 121 -2.18 19.54 -3.15
N PRO A 122 -1.24 19.82 -4.07
CA PRO A 122 0.08 19.19 -4.06
C PRO A 122 0.86 19.31 -2.74
N GLU A 123 0.48 20.23 -1.86
CA GLU A 123 1.07 20.39 -0.52
C GLU A 123 0.78 19.22 0.41
N ASP A 124 -0.19 18.36 0.06
CA ASP A 124 -0.54 17.13 0.78
C ASP A 124 0.25 15.90 0.27
N ALA A 125 1.48 16.07 -0.18
CA ALA A 125 2.32 14.97 -0.63
C ALA A 125 2.67 14.00 0.52
N ALA A 126 2.76 12.71 0.21
CA ALA A 126 3.17 11.70 1.18
C ALA A 126 4.62 11.94 1.66
N SER A 127 4.81 11.90 2.98
CA SER A 127 6.15 11.90 3.58
C SER A 127 6.59 10.45 3.76
N LEU A 128 7.30 9.93 2.77
CA LEU A 128 7.73 8.53 2.74
C LEU A 128 9.20 8.41 3.12
N PRO A 129 9.61 7.29 3.73
CA PRO A 129 11.02 6.94 3.87
C PRO A 129 11.72 6.89 2.51
N PRO A 130 13.07 6.97 2.48
CA PRO A 130 13.82 6.78 1.24
C PRO A 130 13.40 5.49 0.52
N PRO A 131 13.26 5.50 -0.82
CA PRO A 131 12.80 4.33 -1.55
C PRO A 131 13.78 3.16 -1.43
N LEU A 132 13.26 1.95 -1.54
CA LEU A 132 14.07 0.74 -1.64
C LEU A 132 14.98 0.80 -2.89
N PRO A 133 16.18 0.18 -2.84
CA PRO A 133 17.07 0.11 -4.00
C PRO A 133 16.36 -0.48 -5.21
N SER A 134 16.47 0.15 -6.37
CA SER A 134 15.76 -0.27 -7.58
C SER A 134 16.41 -1.46 -8.30
N SER A 135 17.72 -1.70 -8.08
CA SER A 135 18.42 -2.80 -8.74
C SER A 135 17.92 -4.16 -8.25
N GLY A 136 17.38 -4.97 -9.16
CA GLY A 136 16.79 -6.28 -8.86
C GLY A 136 15.39 -6.23 -8.27
N LEU A 137 14.86 -5.07 -7.95
CA LEU A 137 13.50 -4.93 -7.43
C LEU A 137 12.46 -5.32 -8.48
N ILE A 138 11.56 -6.23 -8.11
CA ILE A 138 10.44 -6.62 -8.97
C ILE A 138 9.45 -5.45 -9.01
N ALA A 139 9.11 -5.00 -10.20
CA ALA A 139 8.20 -3.87 -10.37
C ALA A 139 6.87 -4.10 -9.64
N HIS A 140 6.39 -3.08 -8.96
CA HIS A 140 5.12 -3.06 -8.21
C HIS A 140 5.05 -4.05 -7.03
N SER A 141 6.16 -4.67 -6.65
CA SER A 141 6.21 -5.54 -5.45
C SER A 141 6.33 -4.76 -4.15
N GLU A 142 6.71 -3.48 -4.19
CA GLU A 142 6.92 -2.69 -2.98
C GLU A 142 5.59 -2.46 -2.24
N LYS A 143 5.64 -2.62 -0.93
CA LYS A 143 4.55 -2.35 0.01
C LYS A 143 5.04 -1.39 1.09
N TYR A 144 4.20 -0.45 1.45
CA TYR A 144 4.45 0.47 2.57
C TYR A 144 3.46 0.14 3.70
N LEU A 145 3.98 -0.29 4.83
CA LEU A 145 3.22 -0.86 5.93
C LEU A 145 3.31 0.06 7.15
N LEU A 146 2.15 0.37 7.72
CA LEU A 146 2.02 1.20 8.91
C LEU A 146 1.52 0.43 10.14
N GLY A 147 1.21 -0.87 9.97
CA GLY A 147 0.70 -1.64 11.07
C GLY A 147 0.82 -3.15 10.89
N LEU A 148 0.36 -3.84 11.94
CA LEU A 148 0.54 -5.28 12.08
C LEU A 148 -0.43 -6.08 11.19
N GLU A 149 -1.63 -5.57 10.92
CA GLU A 149 -2.60 -6.29 10.08
C GLU A 149 -2.11 -6.40 8.64
N ALA A 150 -1.60 -5.31 8.06
CA ALA A 150 -0.99 -5.32 6.75
C ALA A 150 0.29 -6.18 6.74
N ALA A 151 1.12 -6.05 7.77
CA ALA A 151 2.35 -6.85 7.89
C ALA A 151 2.06 -8.36 7.92
N ARG A 152 1.07 -8.81 8.66
CA ARG A 152 0.67 -10.24 8.73
C ARG A 152 0.20 -10.81 7.39
N ARG A 153 -0.43 -9.97 6.55
CA ARG A 153 -0.87 -10.39 5.21
C ARG A 153 0.29 -10.55 4.24
N ILE A 154 1.29 -9.66 4.37
CA ILE A 154 2.45 -9.61 3.45
C ILE A 154 3.59 -10.51 3.93
N LEU A 155 3.80 -10.58 5.24
CA LEU A 155 4.89 -11.30 5.90
C LEU A 155 4.31 -12.27 6.96
N PRO A 156 3.78 -13.42 6.58
CA PRO A 156 3.01 -14.31 7.48
C PRO A 156 3.83 -14.85 8.66
N ASN A 157 5.16 -14.82 8.58
CA ASN A 157 6.05 -15.22 9.68
C ASN A 157 6.12 -14.18 10.82
N PHE A 158 5.64 -12.95 10.59
CA PHE A 158 5.64 -11.88 11.60
C PHE A 158 4.25 -11.75 12.25
N ARG A 159 3.88 -12.74 13.09
CA ARG A 159 2.55 -12.79 13.73
C ARG A 159 2.37 -11.87 14.92
N THR A 160 3.46 -11.40 15.50
CA THR A 160 3.47 -10.47 16.64
C THR A 160 4.15 -9.16 16.23
N ASP A 161 3.86 -8.06 16.95
CA ASP A 161 4.44 -6.76 16.64
C ASP A 161 5.92 -6.67 17.05
N LEU A 162 6.76 -7.54 16.48
CA LEU A 162 8.21 -7.48 16.64
C LEU A 162 8.81 -6.23 15.97
N MET A 163 8.16 -5.77 14.90
CA MET A 163 8.61 -4.61 14.14
C MET A 163 8.41 -3.30 14.89
N GLY A 164 7.43 -3.23 15.81
CA GLY A 164 7.19 -2.04 16.63
C GLY A 164 6.23 -1.03 16.00
N PHE A 165 5.28 -1.45 15.19
CA PHE A 165 4.24 -0.58 14.64
C PHE A 165 3.44 0.15 15.72
N SER A 166 3.17 -0.50 16.85
CA SER A 166 2.55 0.14 18.02
C SER A 166 3.36 1.30 18.60
N GLN A 167 4.60 1.47 18.17
CA GLN A 167 5.52 2.54 18.55
C GLN A 167 5.94 3.39 17.34
N SER A 168 5.08 3.51 16.37
CA SER A 168 5.29 4.34 15.16
C SER A 168 6.47 3.89 14.29
N ALA A 169 6.77 2.59 14.25
CA ALA A 169 7.65 2.06 13.22
C ALA A 169 6.89 2.05 11.87
N GLU A 170 7.62 2.27 10.80
CA GLU A 170 7.13 2.16 9.43
C GLU A 170 7.96 1.12 8.69
N ALA A 171 7.35 0.40 7.75
CA ALA A 171 8.05 -0.62 7.01
C ALA A 171 7.85 -0.49 5.50
N GLN A 172 8.93 -0.73 4.76
CA GLN A 172 8.88 -0.94 3.32
C GLN A 172 9.30 -2.39 3.03
N VAL A 173 8.50 -3.07 2.22
CA VAL A 173 8.77 -4.44 1.79
C VAL A 173 8.86 -4.45 0.28
N GLY A 174 9.87 -5.14 -0.27
CA GLY A 174 10.02 -5.32 -1.71
C GLY A 174 10.52 -6.72 -2.03
N SER A 175 10.07 -7.28 -3.15
CA SER A 175 10.59 -8.54 -3.68
C SER A 175 11.70 -8.26 -4.69
N TYR A 176 12.78 -9.02 -4.60
CA TYR A 176 13.97 -8.87 -5.45
C TYR A 176 14.30 -10.16 -6.18
N LEU A 177 14.80 -10.02 -7.39
CA LEU A 177 15.48 -11.11 -8.11
C LEU A 177 16.98 -11.02 -7.86
N VAL A 178 17.56 -12.08 -7.31
CA VAL A 178 19.00 -12.25 -7.08
C VAL A 178 19.45 -13.50 -7.83
N GLY A 179 19.93 -13.31 -9.05
CA GLY A 179 20.11 -14.43 -9.99
C GLY A 179 18.77 -15.07 -10.35
N GLU A 180 18.61 -16.36 -10.09
CA GLU A 180 17.36 -17.10 -10.30
C GLU A 180 16.45 -17.17 -9.05
N ASN A 181 16.93 -16.66 -7.91
CA ASN A 181 16.22 -16.71 -6.64
C ASN A 181 15.41 -15.44 -6.39
N ARG A 182 14.33 -15.58 -5.62
CA ARG A 182 13.52 -14.45 -5.15
C ARG A 182 13.81 -14.26 -3.66
N ALA A 183 14.15 -13.04 -3.28
CA ALA A 183 14.33 -12.64 -1.89
C ALA A 183 13.37 -11.49 -1.54
N THR A 184 12.98 -11.40 -0.27
CA THR A 184 12.18 -10.29 0.25
C THR A 184 13.06 -9.37 1.08
N VAL A 185 13.10 -8.09 0.74
CA VAL A 185 13.77 -7.07 1.55
C VAL A 185 12.72 -6.33 2.37
N LEU A 186 12.98 -6.24 3.67
CA LEU A 186 12.18 -5.48 4.63
C LEU A 186 13.06 -4.37 5.22
N ALA A 187 12.71 -3.13 4.96
CA ALA A 187 13.31 -1.95 5.57
C ALA A 187 12.37 -1.38 6.64
N LEU A 188 12.84 -1.33 7.87
CA LEU A 188 12.12 -0.82 9.04
C LEU A 188 12.68 0.55 9.42
N HIS A 189 11.83 1.54 9.50
CA HIS A 189 12.16 2.90 9.87
C HIS A 189 11.57 3.21 11.25
N TYR A 190 12.41 3.67 12.15
CA TYR A 190 12.04 3.96 13.54
C TYR A 190 12.18 5.46 13.83
N PRO A 191 11.33 6.02 14.70
CA PRO A 191 11.46 7.42 15.12
C PRO A 191 12.82 7.76 15.72
N THR A 192 13.48 6.79 16.37
CA THR A 192 14.79 7.00 17.01
C THR A 192 15.75 5.82 16.81
N PRO A 193 17.08 6.08 16.82
CA PRO A 193 18.10 5.02 16.78
C PRO A 193 18.02 4.06 17.97
N GLN A 194 17.55 4.53 19.13
CA GLN A 194 17.40 3.68 20.31
C GLN A 194 16.26 2.66 20.12
N MET A 195 15.13 3.08 19.58
CA MET A 195 14.04 2.16 19.25
C MET A 195 14.48 1.13 18.21
N ALA A 196 15.18 1.57 17.16
CA ALA A 196 15.77 0.67 16.17
C ALA A 196 16.67 -0.39 16.82
N ARG A 197 17.51 0.02 17.78
CA ARG A 197 18.40 -0.91 18.51
C ARG A 197 17.63 -1.95 19.31
N VAL A 198 16.63 -1.50 20.08
CA VAL A 198 15.83 -2.37 20.95
C VAL A 198 15.03 -3.37 20.10
N ARG A 199 14.36 -2.89 19.05
CA ARG A 199 13.54 -3.72 18.19
C ARG A 199 14.36 -4.69 17.34
N TYR A 200 15.49 -4.23 16.78
CA TYR A 200 16.39 -5.10 16.04
C TYR A 200 16.95 -6.22 16.92
N GLY A 201 17.39 -5.93 18.15
CA GLY A 201 17.86 -6.94 19.09
C GLY A 201 16.79 -7.96 19.48
N ALA A 202 15.54 -7.54 19.63
CA ALA A 202 14.42 -8.46 19.86
C ALA A 202 14.17 -9.37 18.64
N MET A 203 14.18 -8.83 17.43
CA MET A 203 14.06 -9.61 16.19
C MET A 203 15.25 -10.56 16.02
N GLU A 204 16.47 -10.11 16.24
CA GLU A 204 17.68 -10.93 16.16
C GLU A 204 17.59 -12.15 17.09
N SER A 205 17.14 -11.94 18.32
CA SER A 205 16.98 -13.00 19.31
C SER A 205 15.87 -13.98 18.96
N MET A 206 14.72 -13.49 18.46
CA MET A 206 13.52 -14.32 18.22
C MET A 206 13.53 -15.01 16.86
N LEU A 207 14.08 -14.35 15.84
CA LEU A 207 14.09 -14.85 14.46
C LEU A 207 15.40 -15.53 14.07
N GLY A 208 16.44 -15.40 14.89
CA GLY A 208 17.79 -15.94 14.60
C GLY A 208 18.42 -15.26 13.39
N ILE A 209 18.34 -13.93 13.34
CA ILE A 209 18.95 -13.14 12.27
C ILE A 209 20.46 -13.41 12.19
N ASN A 210 21.00 -13.51 10.98
CA ASN A 210 22.39 -13.82 10.68
C ASN A 210 22.84 -15.23 11.15
N GLN A 211 21.90 -16.13 11.45
CA GLN A 211 22.17 -17.55 11.65
C GLN A 211 21.83 -18.30 10.38
N ASP A 212 22.74 -19.14 9.91
CA ASP A 212 22.48 -19.98 8.74
C ASP A 212 21.47 -21.09 9.11
N LYS A 213 20.29 -21.01 8.53
CA LYS A 213 19.19 -21.98 8.70
C LYS A 213 18.77 -22.62 7.35
N GLY A 214 19.61 -22.53 6.33
CA GLY A 214 19.29 -22.95 4.99
C GLY A 214 18.28 -22.02 4.31
N ARG A 215 17.20 -22.57 3.75
CA ARG A 215 16.20 -21.79 2.96
C ARG A 215 15.39 -20.79 3.78
N ASP A 216 15.38 -20.88 5.10
CA ASP A 216 14.63 -19.98 5.99
C ASP A 216 15.58 -18.99 6.69
N SER A 217 16.73 -18.69 6.09
CA SER A 217 17.72 -17.78 6.67
C SER A 217 17.23 -16.35 6.59
N ILE A 218 17.40 -15.62 7.69
CA ILE A 218 17.14 -14.18 7.77
C ILE A 218 18.47 -13.47 7.99
N TYR A 219 18.81 -12.58 7.08
CA TYR A 219 19.99 -11.72 7.21
C TYR A 219 19.55 -10.31 7.52
N GLY A 220 20.30 -9.62 8.38
CA GLY A 220 19.89 -8.29 8.76
C GLY A 220 21.05 -7.39 9.20
N ARG A 221 20.80 -6.10 9.10
CA ARG A 221 21.71 -5.05 9.57
C ARG A 221 20.92 -3.84 10.04
N ARG A 222 21.42 -3.20 11.08
CA ARG A 222 20.88 -1.93 11.58
C ARG A 222 21.91 -0.82 11.41
N THR A 223 21.43 0.35 10.99
CA THR A 223 22.23 1.59 10.98
C THR A 223 21.34 2.77 11.37
N GLY A 224 21.78 3.56 12.36
CA GLY A 224 20.98 4.66 12.89
C GLY A 224 19.58 4.20 13.32
N SER A 225 18.55 4.83 12.76
CA SER A 225 17.13 4.53 12.99
C SER A 225 16.54 3.51 12.00
N VAL A 226 17.35 2.90 11.13
CA VAL A 226 16.89 1.97 10.12
C VAL A 226 17.40 0.56 10.39
N ALA A 227 16.54 -0.45 10.26
CA ALA A 227 16.93 -1.86 10.21
C ALA A 227 16.49 -2.46 8.88
N ILE A 228 17.38 -3.23 8.25
CA ILE A 228 17.09 -3.91 6.98
C ILE A 228 17.21 -5.40 7.24
N LEU A 229 16.20 -6.16 6.82
CA LEU A 229 16.20 -7.61 6.83
C LEU A 229 16.04 -8.14 5.40
N ILE A 230 16.71 -9.24 5.11
CA ILE A 230 16.57 -10.02 3.88
C ILE A 230 16.04 -11.38 4.29
N LEU A 231 14.93 -11.76 3.69
CA LEU A 231 14.21 -13.02 3.92
C LEU A 231 14.30 -13.84 2.63
N ASP A 232 14.82 -15.05 2.72
CA ASP A 232 14.90 -16.02 1.62
C ASP A 232 13.61 -16.82 1.50
#